data_7853529c7b332c7fd7011db2d6d781e9
#
_entry.id   7853529c7b332c7fd7011db2d6d781e9
#
_cell.length_a   1.000
_cell.length_b   1.000
_cell.length_c   1.000
_cell.angle_alpha   90.00
_cell.angle_beta   90.00
_cell.angle_gamma   90.00
#
_symmetry.space_group_name_H-M   'P 1'
#
loop_
_entity.id
_entity.type
_entity.pdbx_description
1 polymer ?
#
loop_
_entity_poly.entity_id
_entity_poly.type
_entity_poly.pdbx_seq_one_letter_code
_entity_poly.pdbx_strand_id
1 'polypeptide(L)'
;MKTIRGCETNSDYRLADRFDRIFHQLATAAGACEILFPEQLPGSILERADYFESFPGNAVLAAAGRFFRPAVCYQVYEQLTGRCLYTPLTLTSVGRCRRNEQSCDDGRLSEFTMREVVLFGPAPWVEEQRGSWSARILEFAGRIGLDASLEVATDPFFIKDNVRGKKLLQLLKQLKLELRAGIDDDRRIALASFNLHETFFGRHFQISLVDGSPASSACVAFGLERWSLAAIRQLVAPDLALDTLVVQR
;
A
#
# COMPACT_ATOMS: atom_id res chain seq x y z
N MET A 1 33.71 5.38 -14.38
CA MET A 1 33.43 5.22 -12.95
C MET A 1 32.39 4.12 -12.85
N LYS A 2 32.69 2.94 -12.30
CA LYS A 2 31.70 1.86 -12.16
C LYS A 2 30.78 2.21 -11.01
N THR A 3 29.52 2.54 -11.30
CA THR A 3 28.48 2.73 -10.31
C THR A 3 28.27 1.40 -9.57
N ILE A 4 28.41 1.41 -8.27
CA ILE A 4 28.10 0.26 -7.42
C ILE A 4 26.58 0.10 -7.48
N ARG A 5 26.10 -0.94 -8.18
CA ARG A 5 24.66 -1.29 -8.23
C ARG A 5 24.20 -1.63 -6.82
N GLY A 6 23.17 -0.93 -6.34
CA GLY A 6 22.55 -1.18 -5.04
C GLY A 6 22.92 -0.21 -3.92
N CYS A 7 23.63 0.88 -4.21
CA CYS A 7 23.82 1.97 -3.23
C CYS A 7 22.71 3.01 -3.47
N GLU A 8 21.64 2.98 -2.65
CA GLU A 8 20.69 4.08 -2.58
C GLU A 8 21.42 5.35 -2.21
N THR A 9 21.26 6.40 -3.01
CA THR A 9 21.94 7.67 -2.76
C THR A 9 21.23 8.43 -1.65
N ASN A 10 21.91 9.34 -0.97
CA ASN A 10 21.33 10.22 0.06
C ASN A 10 20.13 11.04 -0.49
N SER A 11 20.08 11.22 -1.80
CA SER A 11 18.99 11.89 -2.53
C SER A 11 17.71 11.05 -2.57
N ASP A 12 17.83 9.73 -2.72
CA ASP A 12 16.70 8.81 -2.82
C ASP A 12 15.93 8.73 -1.49
N TYR A 13 16.65 8.68 -0.36
CA TYR A 13 16.06 8.73 0.98
C TYR A 13 15.34 10.06 1.25
N ARG A 14 15.92 11.20 0.81
CA ARG A 14 15.28 12.51 0.97
C ARG A 14 13.96 12.62 0.22
N LEU A 15 13.89 12.08 -1.00
CA LEU A 15 12.66 12.06 -1.77
C LEU A 15 11.61 11.14 -1.15
N ALA A 16 12.00 9.95 -0.67
CA ALA A 16 11.10 9.04 0.02
C ALA A 16 10.48 9.69 1.27
N ASP A 17 11.29 10.37 2.09
CA ASP A 17 10.80 11.12 3.25
C ASP A 17 9.86 12.27 2.86
N ARG A 18 10.09 12.92 1.73
CA ARG A 18 9.22 13.99 1.24
C ARG A 18 7.88 13.42 0.78
N PHE A 19 7.89 12.34 0.02
CA PHE A 19 6.67 11.64 -0.38
C PHE A 19 5.89 11.14 0.85
N ASP A 20 6.58 10.58 1.84
CA ASP A 20 5.94 10.16 3.09
C ASP A 20 5.21 11.33 3.78
N ARG A 21 5.87 12.46 3.94
CA ARG A 21 5.25 13.66 4.54
C ARG A 21 4.04 14.14 3.77
N ILE A 22 4.10 14.13 2.43
CA ILE A 22 2.96 14.54 1.59
C ILE A 22 1.80 13.56 1.76
N PHE A 23 2.04 12.26 1.68
CA PHE A 23 0.98 11.26 1.85
C PHE A 23 0.41 11.23 3.27
N HIS A 24 1.23 11.48 4.28
CA HIS A 24 0.77 11.68 5.65
C HIS A 24 -0.16 12.90 5.75
N GLN A 25 0.21 14.04 5.17
CA GLN A 25 -0.63 15.23 5.15
C GLN A 25 -1.95 14.99 4.40
N LEU A 26 -1.91 14.29 3.27
CA LEU A 26 -3.11 13.90 2.54
C LEU A 26 -4.02 12.98 3.36
N ALA A 27 -3.43 12.05 4.11
CA ALA A 27 -4.18 11.12 4.97
C ALA A 27 -4.82 11.86 6.16
N THR A 28 -4.07 12.70 6.87
CA THR A 28 -4.57 13.47 8.01
C THR A 28 -5.63 14.49 7.59
N ALA A 29 -5.47 15.14 6.45
CA ALA A 29 -6.49 16.02 5.87
C ALA A 29 -7.79 15.28 5.49
N ALA A 30 -7.71 13.98 5.21
CA ALA A 30 -8.86 13.10 5.01
C ALA A 30 -9.39 12.47 6.31
N GLY A 31 -8.94 12.94 7.49
CA GLY A 31 -9.39 12.48 8.80
C GLY A 31 -8.72 11.21 9.31
N ALA A 32 -7.62 10.76 8.70
CA ALA A 32 -6.90 9.59 9.18
C ALA A 32 -6.16 9.86 10.50
N CYS A 33 -6.27 8.92 11.45
CA CYS A 33 -5.42 8.87 12.63
C CYS A 33 -4.16 8.06 12.34
N GLU A 34 -2.97 8.56 12.69
CA GLU A 34 -1.74 7.81 12.52
C GLU A 34 -1.50 6.85 13.68
N ILE A 35 -1.09 5.64 13.35
CA ILE A 35 -0.64 4.61 14.30
C ILE A 35 0.69 4.06 13.82
N LEU A 36 1.66 3.96 14.72
CA LEU A 36 2.97 3.36 14.44
C LEU A 36 3.08 1.99 15.08
N PHE A 37 3.71 1.06 14.39
CA PHE A 37 3.89 -0.32 14.82
C PHE A 37 5.36 -0.75 14.73
N PRO A 38 5.79 -1.73 15.55
CA PRO A 38 7.10 -2.38 15.37
C PRO A 38 7.26 -3.00 13.97
N GLU A 39 8.51 -3.11 13.49
CA GLU A 39 8.81 -3.74 12.18
C GLU A 39 8.46 -5.23 12.12
N GLN A 40 8.42 -5.87 13.28
CA GLN A 40 8.14 -7.30 13.41
C GLN A 40 6.76 -7.53 13.99
N LEU A 41 6.11 -8.58 13.50
CA LEU A 41 4.81 -9.04 13.97
C LEU A 41 4.82 -10.56 14.25
N PRO A 42 3.93 -11.05 15.13
CA PRO A 42 3.71 -12.49 15.31
C PRO A 42 3.22 -13.15 14.03
N GLY A 43 3.68 -14.39 13.75
CA GLY A 43 3.24 -15.16 12.59
C GLY A 43 1.73 -15.42 12.58
N SER A 44 1.10 -15.51 13.74
CA SER A 44 -0.35 -15.70 13.89
C SER A 44 -1.19 -14.59 13.23
N ILE A 45 -0.65 -13.36 13.13
CA ILE A 45 -1.32 -12.26 12.41
C ILE A 45 -1.35 -12.58 10.91
N LEU A 46 -0.24 -13.06 10.37
CA LEU A 46 -0.13 -13.43 8.96
C LEU A 46 -0.95 -14.67 8.62
N GLU A 47 -1.01 -15.65 9.54
CA GLU A 47 -1.88 -16.84 9.43
C GLU A 47 -3.34 -16.43 9.37
N ARG A 48 -3.80 -15.58 10.30
CA ARG A 48 -5.17 -15.06 10.33
C ARG A 48 -5.54 -14.29 9.06
N ALA A 49 -4.56 -13.62 8.45
CA ALA A 49 -4.72 -12.89 7.20
C ALA A 49 -4.59 -13.77 5.94
N ASP A 50 -4.48 -15.08 6.06
CA ASP A 50 -4.21 -16.04 4.98
C ASP A 50 -2.97 -15.66 4.13
N TYR A 51 -1.99 -14.95 4.73
CA TYR A 51 -0.83 -14.43 4.00
C TYR A 51 0.06 -15.53 3.46
N PHE A 52 0.35 -16.56 4.26
CA PHE A 52 1.24 -17.65 3.86
C PHE A 52 0.67 -18.48 2.69
N GLU A 53 -0.66 -18.58 2.63
CA GLU A 53 -1.36 -19.27 1.52
C GLU A 53 -1.42 -18.39 0.26
N SER A 54 -1.67 -17.08 0.45
CA SER A 54 -1.77 -16.12 -0.66
C SER A 54 -0.43 -15.80 -1.29
N PHE A 55 0.65 -15.82 -0.49
CA PHE A 55 2.01 -15.45 -0.91
C PHE A 55 3.04 -16.47 -0.40
N PRO A 56 3.03 -17.71 -0.92
CA PRO A 56 3.91 -18.78 -0.46
C PRO A 56 5.39 -18.38 -0.54
N GLY A 57 6.12 -18.55 0.56
CA GLY A 57 7.56 -18.26 0.63
C GLY A 57 7.94 -16.77 0.65
N ASN A 58 6.97 -15.84 0.62
CA ASN A 58 7.26 -14.40 0.55
C ASN A 58 7.57 -13.79 1.93
N ALA A 59 7.10 -14.39 3.02
CA ALA A 59 7.33 -13.89 4.38
C ALA A 59 8.80 -14.07 4.82
N VAL A 60 9.39 -13.03 5.41
CA VAL A 60 10.76 -13.04 5.92
C VAL A 60 10.74 -13.26 7.43
N LEU A 61 11.32 -14.37 7.89
CA LEU A 61 11.45 -14.69 9.30
C LEU A 61 12.43 -13.72 9.97
N ALA A 62 12.05 -13.14 11.11
CA ALA A 62 12.88 -12.24 11.92
C ALA A 62 13.49 -12.97 13.13
N ALA A 63 12.65 -13.70 13.86
CA ALA A 63 13.02 -14.48 15.04
C ALA A 63 12.00 -15.61 15.21
N ALA A 64 12.16 -16.49 16.21
CA ALA A 64 11.24 -17.59 16.47
C ALA A 64 9.78 -17.11 16.56
N GLY A 65 8.94 -17.55 15.63
CA GLY A 65 7.53 -17.21 15.53
C GLY A 65 7.20 -15.74 15.16
N ARG A 66 8.21 -14.93 14.83
CA ARG A 66 8.03 -13.53 14.41
C ARG A 66 8.57 -13.31 13.00
N PHE A 67 7.87 -12.48 12.25
CA PHE A 67 8.22 -12.13 10.88
C PHE A 67 8.39 -10.62 10.74
N PHE A 68 9.21 -10.20 9.79
CA PHE A 68 9.15 -8.83 9.33
C PHE A 68 7.82 -8.61 8.60
N ARG A 69 7.20 -7.45 8.83
CA ARG A 69 5.92 -7.14 8.17
C ARG A 69 6.09 -7.06 6.64
N PRO A 70 5.26 -7.75 5.88
CA PRO A 70 5.27 -7.66 4.41
C PRO A 70 4.47 -6.46 3.89
N ALA A 71 3.59 -5.89 4.71
CA ALA A 71 2.82 -4.67 4.52
C ALA A 71 2.43 -4.11 5.89
N VAL A 72 2.08 -2.83 5.96
CA VAL A 72 1.80 -2.15 7.23
C VAL A 72 0.41 -2.49 7.76
N CYS A 73 -0.57 -2.70 6.87
CA CYS A 73 -1.98 -2.89 7.22
C CYS A 73 -2.26 -4.11 8.12
N TYR A 74 -1.46 -5.17 8.09
CA TYR A 74 -1.69 -6.37 8.92
C TYR A 74 -1.76 -6.06 10.41
N GLN A 75 -0.90 -5.17 10.89
CA GLN A 75 -0.89 -4.76 12.31
C GLN A 75 -2.08 -3.85 12.64
N VAL A 76 -2.59 -3.09 11.66
CA VAL A 76 -3.83 -2.32 11.81
C VAL A 76 -5.03 -3.24 12.03
N TYR A 77 -5.13 -4.32 11.25
CA TYR A 77 -6.23 -5.31 11.43
C TYR A 77 -6.17 -5.96 12.81
N GLU A 78 -4.99 -6.36 13.26
CA GLU A 78 -4.79 -6.93 14.60
C GLU A 78 -5.18 -5.96 15.71
N GLN A 79 -4.81 -4.68 15.59
CA GLN A 79 -5.16 -3.63 16.56
C GLN A 79 -6.67 -3.45 16.72
N LEU A 80 -7.43 -3.73 15.67
CA LEU A 80 -8.89 -3.62 15.64
C LEU A 80 -9.61 -4.93 15.94
N THR A 81 -8.88 -6.02 16.25
CA THR A 81 -9.48 -7.33 16.53
C THR A 81 -10.60 -7.24 17.58
N GLY A 82 -11.77 -7.77 17.24
CA GLY A 82 -12.94 -7.84 18.12
C GLY A 82 -13.63 -6.48 18.35
N ARG A 83 -13.27 -5.43 17.63
CA ARG A 83 -13.89 -4.11 17.78
C ARG A 83 -15.19 -3.98 17.00
N CYS A 84 -16.17 -3.32 17.64
CA CYS A 84 -17.37 -2.83 16.99
C CYS A 84 -17.14 -1.36 16.59
N LEU A 85 -17.33 -1.03 15.31
CA LEU A 85 -17.13 0.31 14.76
C LEU A 85 -18.46 1.07 14.74
N TYR A 86 -18.57 2.15 15.50
CA TYR A 86 -19.75 3.02 15.55
C TYR A 86 -19.79 4.01 14.39
N THR A 87 -18.65 4.33 13.82
CA THR A 87 -18.47 5.20 12.64
C THR A 87 -17.42 4.63 11.72
N PRO A 88 -17.44 4.95 10.42
CA PRO A 88 -16.35 4.62 9.54
C PRO A 88 -15.01 5.14 10.08
N LEU A 89 -13.95 4.38 9.86
CA LEU A 89 -12.63 4.63 10.42
C LEU A 89 -11.58 4.71 9.31
N THR A 90 -10.74 5.73 9.37
CA THR A 90 -9.56 5.87 8.51
C THR A 90 -8.32 5.92 9.40
N LEU A 91 -7.37 5.04 9.14
CA LEU A 91 -6.08 4.99 9.83
C LEU A 91 -4.95 5.13 8.82
N THR A 92 -3.82 5.67 9.24
CA THR A 92 -2.60 5.67 8.44
C THR A 92 -1.42 5.17 9.25
N SER A 93 -0.50 4.50 8.59
CA SER A 93 0.72 4.02 9.21
C SER A 93 1.84 3.96 8.18
N VAL A 94 3.07 4.14 8.64
CA VAL A 94 4.28 4.03 7.82
C VAL A 94 5.25 3.04 8.43
N GLY A 95 6.05 2.40 7.59
CA GLY A 95 7.18 1.64 8.08
C GLY A 95 7.85 0.75 7.07
N ARG A 96 9.01 0.24 7.48
CA ARG A 96 9.79 -0.71 6.70
C ARG A 96 9.05 -2.03 6.58
N CYS A 97 9.01 -2.55 5.35
CA CYS A 97 8.46 -3.85 4.99
C CYS A 97 9.56 -4.71 4.39
N ARG A 98 9.48 -6.03 4.60
CA ARG A 98 10.39 -6.99 3.98
C ARG A 98 9.63 -8.11 3.33
N ARG A 99 10.06 -8.48 2.12
CA ARG A 99 9.53 -9.60 1.35
C ARG A 99 10.67 -10.42 0.77
N ASN A 100 10.50 -11.73 0.75
CA ASN A 100 11.45 -12.64 0.11
C ASN A 100 11.18 -12.62 -1.40
N GLU A 101 11.70 -11.59 -2.08
CA GLU A 101 11.54 -11.44 -3.52
C GLU A 101 12.53 -12.36 -4.25
N GLN A 102 12.05 -13.11 -5.25
CA GLN A 102 12.88 -14.02 -6.03
C GLN A 102 13.87 -13.28 -6.95
N SER A 103 13.52 -12.05 -7.34
CA SER A 103 14.38 -11.15 -8.11
C SER A 103 14.23 -9.72 -7.59
N CYS A 104 15.34 -9.04 -7.40
CA CYS A 104 15.36 -7.63 -7.06
C CYS A 104 15.85 -6.82 -8.26
N ASP A 105 15.17 -5.72 -8.54
CA ASP A 105 15.55 -4.72 -9.53
C ASP A 105 15.28 -3.31 -8.99
N ASP A 106 15.53 -2.27 -9.77
CA ASP A 106 15.36 -0.88 -9.37
C ASP A 106 13.92 -0.54 -8.87
N GLY A 107 12.92 -1.32 -9.26
CA GLY A 107 11.52 -1.14 -8.87
C GLY A 107 10.97 -2.22 -7.93
N ARG A 108 11.77 -3.26 -7.62
CA ARG A 108 11.35 -4.42 -6.81
C ARG A 108 12.41 -4.74 -5.76
N LEU A 109 12.24 -4.16 -4.58
CA LEU A 109 13.16 -4.29 -3.46
C LEU A 109 12.68 -5.36 -2.48
N SER A 110 13.62 -6.10 -1.87
CA SER A 110 13.32 -7.04 -0.79
C SER A 110 13.04 -6.33 0.54
N GLU A 111 13.54 -5.12 0.69
CA GLU A 111 13.28 -4.22 1.83
C GLU A 111 12.91 -2.84 1.27
N PHE A 112 11.80 -2.26 1.75
CA PHE A 112 11.28 -0.99 1.28
C PHE A 112 10.40 -0.33 2.34
N THR A 113 10.15 0.96 2.19
CA THR A 113 9.26 1.72 3.08
C THR A 113 7.89 1.87 2.42
N MET A 114 6.86 1.60 3.19
CA MET A 114 5.47 1.71 2.76
C MET A 114 4.70 2.59 3.73
N ARG A 115 3.96 3.58 3.21
CA ARG A 115 2.85 4.20 3.92
C ARG A 115 1.56 3.58 3.44
N GLU A 116 0.64 3.34 4.36
CA GLU A 116 -0.72 2.89 4.01
C GLU A 116 -1.77 3.77 4.66
N VAL A 117 -2.88 3.95 3.95
CA VAL A 117 -4.15 4.43 4.47
C VAL A 117 -5.10 3.25 4.49
N VAL A 118 -5.64 2.93 5.65
CA VAL A 118 -6.53 1.77 5.84
C VAL A 118 -7.91 2.26 6.22
N LEU A 119 -8.91 1.78 5.48
CA LEU A 119 -10.30 2.19 5.55
C LEU A 119 -11.15 1.05 6.10
N PHE A 120 -12.06 1.35 7.05
CA PHE A 120 -13.03 0.41 7.58
C PHE A 120 -14.41 1.06 7.68
N GLY A 121 -15.45 0.34 7.29
CA GLY A 121 -16.81 0.84 7.39
C GLY A 121 -17.81 0.00 6.62
N PRO A 122 -19.02 0.53 6.35
CA PRO A 122 -19.97 -0.05 5.43
C PRO A 122 -19.39 -0.12 4.00
N ALA A 123 -19.73 -1.20 3.26
CA ALA A 123 -19.16 -1.43 1.93
C ALA A 123 -19.27 -0.22 0.98
N PRO A 124 -20.45 0.46 0.85
CA PRO A 124 -20.54 1.60 -0.07
C PRO A 124 -19.59 2.73 0.29
N TRP A 125 -19.41 3.03 1.59
CA TRP A 125 -18.48 4.05 2.03
C TRP A 125 -17.02 3.69 1.73
N VAL A 126 -16.63 2.43 1.99
CA VAL A 126 -15.27 1.95 1.72
C VAL A 126 -14.93 2.02 0.23
N GLU A 127 -15.87 1.62 -0.64
CA GLU A 127 -15.72 1.68 -2.09
C GLU A 127 -15.60 3.13 -2.59
N GLU A 128 -16.44 4.03 -2.10
CA GLU A 128 -16.40 5.46 -2.42
C GLU A 128 -15.06 6.08 -2.00
N GLN A 129 -14.62 5.82 -0.77
CA GLN A 129 -13.35 6.36 -0.27
C GLN A 129 -12.16 5.83 -1.07
N ARG A 130 -12.12 4.52 -1.41
CA ARG A 130 -11.08 3.95 -2.27
C ARG A 130 -11.07 4.62 -3.64
N GLY A 131 -12.22 4.85 -4.24
CA GLY A 131 -12.36 5.56 -5.52
C GLY A 131 -11.85 7.00 -5.43
N SER A 132 -12.23 7.73 -4.39
CA SER A 132 -11.75 9.10 -4.12
C SER A 132 -10.23 9.13 -3.95
N TRP A 133 -9.65 8.19 -3.19
CA TRP A 133 -8.20 8.09 -3.05
C TRP A 133 -7.50 7.81 -4.38
N SER A 134 -8.01 6.91 -5.20
CA SER A 134 -7.39 6.59 -6.50
C SER A 134 -7.38 7.79 -7.45
N ALA A 135 -8.47 8.54 -7.52
CA ALA A 135 -8.56 9.76 -8.32
C ALA A 135 -7.60 10.85 -7.82
N ARG A 136 -7.58 11.08 -6.50
CA ARG A 136 -6.73 12.10 -5.87
C ARG A 136 -5.25 11.83 -6.06
N ILE A 137 -4.83 10.57 -5.97
CA ILE A 137 -3.40 10.20 -6.12
C ILE A 137 -2.99 10.21 -7.60
N LEU A 138 -3.89 9.87 -8.53
CA LEU A 138 -3.65 10.06 -9.96
C LEU A 138 -3.46 11.55 -10.30
N GLU A 139 -4.36 12.41 -9.80
CA GLU A 139 -4.25 13.86 -9.96
C GLU A 139 -2.93 14.39 -9.38
N PHE A 140 -2.57 13.96 -8.16
CA PHE A 140 -1.30 14.33 -7.54
C PHE A 140 -0.10 13.96 -8.42
N ALA A 141 -0.06 12.74 -8.97
CA ALA A 141 1.01 12.30 -9.87
C ALA A 141 1.12 13.21 -11.11
N GLY A 142 -0.01 13.53 -11.74
CA GLY A 142 -0.05 14.46 -12.88
C GLY A 142 0.40 15.87 -12.53
N ARG A 143 0.02 16.38 -11.35
CA ARG A 143 0.42 17.73 -10.90
C ARG A 143 1.92 17.87 -10.65
N ILE A 144 2.61 16.82 -10.24
CA ILE A 144 4.08 16.83 -10.14
C ILE A 144 4.77 16.51 -11.46
N GLY A 145 4.02 16.20 -12.53
CA GLY A 145 4.54 15.95 -13.86
C GLY A 145 4.92 14.49 -14.14
N LEU A 146 4.42 13.54 -13.35
CA LEU A 146 4.62 12.11 -13.64
C LEU A 146 3.62 11.63 -14.70
N ASP A 147 4.12 10.92 -15.70
CA ASP A 147 3.30 10.08 -16.58
C ASP A 147 2.88 8.80 -15.84
N ALA A 148 1.68 8.82 -15.30
CA ALA A 148 1.13 7.73 -14.53
C ALA A 148 -0.32 7.42 -14.93
N SER A 149 -0.70 6.15 -14.85
CA SER A 149 -2.06 5.67 -15.15
C SER A 149 -2.56 4.70 -14.10
N LEU A 150 -3.90 4.67 -13.93
CA LEU A 150 -4.55 3.63 -13.12
C LEU A 150 -4.79 2.39 -13.98
N GLU A 151 -4.35 1.25 -13.48
CA GLU A 151 -4.47 -0.04 -14.13
C GLU A 151 -5.08 -1.08 -13.18
N VAL A 152 -5.90 -1.99 -13.71
CA VAL A 152 -6.39 -3.12 -12.92
C VAL A 152 -5.26 -4.13 -12.77
N ALA A 153 -4.89 -4.44 -11.52
CA ALA A 153 -3.81 -5.38 -11.25
C ALA A 153 -4.24 -6.82 -11.52
N THR A 154 -3.34 -7.59 -12.11
CA THR A 154 -3.55 -9.00 -12.46
C THR A 154 -2.95 -9.96 -11.43
N ASP A 155 -2.19 -9.46 -10.45
CA ASP A 155 -1.59 -10.27 -9.40
C ASP A 155 -2.67 -10.90 -8.52
N PRO A 156 -2.52 -12.18 -8.10
CA PRO A 156 -3.47 -12.80 -7.21
C PRO A 156 -3.51 -12.09 -5.86
N PHE A 157 -4.72 -11.84 -5.36
CA PHE A 157 -4.97 -11.17 -4.11
C PHE A 157 -5.95 -12.01 -3.29
N PHE A 158 -5.55 -12.54 -2.11
CA PHE A 158 -6.34 -13.39 -1.23
C PHE A 158 -7.01 -14.61 -1.91
N ILE A 159 -6.23 -15.51 -2.52
CA ILE A 159 -6.78 -16.62 -3.29
C ILE A 159 -6.56 -17.96 -2.56
N LYS A 160 -7.64 -18.52 -2.01
CA LYS A 160 -7.76 -19.96 -1.72
C LYS A 160 -8.40 -20.65 -2.92
N ASP A 161 -7.80 -21.72 -3.40
CA ASP A 161 -8.31 -22.66 -4.42
C ASP A 161 -9.00 -22.11 -5.68
N ASN A 162 -8.63 -22.69 -6.83
CA ASN A 162 -9.15 -22.40 -8.16
C ASN A 162 -8.72 -21.01 -8.74
N VAL A 163 -7.41 -20.89 -9.02
CA VAL A 163 -6.71 -19.67 -9.44
C VAL A 163 -7.37 -18.93 -10.62
N ARG A 164 -7.92 -19.65 -11.63
CA ARG A 164 -8.47 -19.00 -12.84
C ARG A 164 -9.78 -18.28 -12.61
N GLY A 165 -10.74 -18.89 -11.92
CA GLY A 165 -12.06 -18.30 -11.70
C GLY A 165 -12.00 -17.10 -10.75
N LYS A 166 -11.17 -17.18 -9.71
CA LYS A 166 -11.02 -16.07 -8.75
C LYS A 166 -10.25 -14.90 -9.33
N LYS A 167 -9.21 -15.15 -10.15
CA LYS A 167 -8.50 -14.09 -10.88
C LYS A 167 -9.45 -13.33 -11.81
N LEU A 168 -10.34 -14.04 -12.51
CA LEU A 168 -11.38 -13.42 -13.33
C LEU A 168 -12.36 -12.60 -12.49
N LEU A 169 -12.80 -13.11 -11.33
CA LEU A 169 -13.68 -12.39 -10.43
C LEU A 169 -13.02 -11.14 -9.85
N GLN A 170 -11.73 -11.23 -9.48
CA GLN A 170 -10.94 -10.08 -9.03
C GLN A 170 -10.83 -9.00 -10.11
N LEU A 171 -10.59 -9.39 -11.35
CA LEU A 171 -10.55 -8.48 -12.49
C LEU A 171 -11.92 -7.85 -12.74
N LEU A 172 -12.99 -8.64 -12.76
CA LEU A 172 -14.36 -8.15 -12.96
C LEU A 172 -14.82 -7.18 -11.86
N LYS A 173 -14.43 -7.44 -10.62
CA LYS A 173 -14.75 -6.56 -9.48
C LYS A 173 -13.75 -5.42 -9.28
N GLN A 174 -12.67 -5.38 -10.05
CA GLN A 174 -11.59 -4.40 -9.90
C GLN A 174 -11.09 -4.29 -8.43
N LEU A 175 -10.93 -5.45 -7.76
CA LEU A 175 -10.59 -5.48 -6.33
C LEU A 175 -9.21 -4.88 -6.05
N LYS A 176 -8.31 -4.85 -7.03
CA LYS A 176 -6.99 -4.21 -6.92
C LYS A 176 -6.75 -3.31 -8.11
N LEU A 177 -6.56 -2.02 -7.85
CA LEU A 177 -6.07 -1.04 -8.81
C LEU A 177 -4.63 -0.67 -8.44
N GLU A 178 -3.82 -0.34 -9.43
CA GLU A 178 -2.46 0.18 -9.23
C GLU A 178 -2.29 1.48 -10.00
N LEU A 179 -1.67 2.47 -9.36
CA LEU A 179 -1.12 3.62 -10.07
C LEU A 179 0.26 3.22 -10.56
N ARG A 180 0.44 3.15 -11.87
CA ARG A 180 1.70 2.74 -12.49
C ARG A 180 2.32 3.89 -13.25
N ALA A 181 3.64 4.03 -13.16
CA ALA A 181 4.42 5.03 -13.88
C ALA A 181 5.62 4.38 -14.59
N GLY A 182 6.05 4.95 -15.71
CA GLY A 182 7.24 4.54 -16.43
C GLY A 182 8.50 4.84 -15.62
N ILE A 183 9.50 3.97 -15.70
CA ILE A 183 10.85 4.21 -15.15
C ILE A 183 11.92 4.13 -16.24
N ASP A 184 11.58 3.56 -17.37
CA ASP A 184 12.33 3.56 -18.65
C ASP A 184 11.34 3.30 -19.80
N ASP A 185 11.84 3.17 -21.03
CA ASP A 185 11.02 3.06 -22.25
C ASP A 185 10.08 1.85 -22.24
N ASP A 186 10.45 0.75 -21.58
CA ASP A 186 9.74 -0.52 -21.61
C ASP A 186 9.11 -0.92 -20.27
N ARG A 187 9.46 -0.26 -19.16
CA ARG A 187 9.05 -0.68 -17.80
C ARG A 187 8.19 0.35 -17.09
N ARG A 188 7.06 -0.11 -16.60
CA ARG A 188 6.19 0.63 -15.69
C ARG A 188 6.10 -0.10 -14.35
N ILE A 189 6.22 0.64 -13.25
CA ILE A 189 6.13 0.09 -11.89
C ILE A 189 4.91 0.65 -11.15
N ALA A 190 4.37 -0.13 -10.22
CA ALA A 190 3.28 0.32 -9.35
C ALA A 190 3.83 1.24 -8.25
N LEU A 191 3.44 2.50 -8.26
CA LEU A 191 3.77 3.50 -7.24
C LEU A 191 2.85 3.40 -6.03
N ALA A 192 1.57 3.12 -6.28
CA ALA A 192 0.55 2.92 -5.27
C ALA A 192 -0.39 1.79 -5.66
N SER A 193 -1.02 1.16 -4.67
CA SER A 193 -2.09 0.19 -4.87
C SER A 193 -3.32 0.56 -4.05
N PHE A 194 -4.51 0.31 -4.62
CA PHE A 194 -5.82 0.60 -4.04
C PHE A 194 -6.58 -0.72 -3.95
N ASN A 195 -6.55 -1.36 -2.80
CA ASN A 195 -7.02 -2.71 -2.59
C ASN A 195 -8.38 -2.68 -1.87
N LEU A 196 -9.39 -3.31 -2.44
CA LEU A 196 -10.68 -3.54 -1.80
C LEU A 196 -10.70 -4.96 -1.25
N HIS A 197 -10.85 -5.09 0.05
CA HIS A 197 -10.84 -6.39 0.72
C HIS A 197 -12.25 -6.93 0.97
N GLU A 198 -13.28 -6.17 0.61
CA GLU A 198 -14.67 -6.46 0.98
C GLU A 198 -14.75 -6.72 2.51
N THR A 199 -15.41 -7.78 2.95
CA THR A 199 -15.52 -8.14 4.38
C THR A 199 -14.43 -9.13 4.85
N PHE A 200 -13.40 -9.38 4.04
CA PHE A 200 -12.39 -10.40 4.36
C PHE A 200 -11.75 -10.16 5.73
N PHE A 201 -11.12 -9.01 5.95
CA PHE A 201 -10.48 -8.72 7.24
C PHE A 201 -11.50 -8.48 8.35
N GLY A 202 -12.66 -7.92 8.05
CA GLY A 202 -13.76 -7.82 9.03
C GLY A 202 -14.13 -9.16 9.63
N ARG A 203 -14.21 -10.21 8.81
CA ARG A 203 -14.48 -11.59 9.26
C ARG A 203 -13.33 -12.21 10.01
N HIS A 204 -12.11 -12.16 9.43
CA HIS A 204 -10.94 -12.84 9.97
C HIS A 204 -10.46 -12.22 11.29
N PHE A 205 -10.61 -10.90 11.46
CA PHE A 205 -10.23 -10.17 12.68
C PHE A 205 -11.41 -9.80 13.55
N GLN A 206 -12.64 -10.29 13.25
CA GLN A 206 -13.86 -10.04 14.04
C GLN A 206 -14.13 -8.54 14.24
N ILE A 207 -13.91 -7.73 13.20
CA ILE A 207 -14.21 -6.31 13.19
C ILE A 207 -15.62 -6.15 12.64
N SER A 208 -16.55 -5.62 13.45
CA SER A 208 -17.97 -5.51 13.10
C SER A 208 -18.44 -4.06 13.04
N LEU A 209 -19.55 -3.86 12.37
CA LEU A 209 -20.37 -2.64 12.44
C LEU A 209 -21.39 -2.74 13.57
N VAL A 210 -22.09 -1.64 13.87
CA VAL A 210 -23.09 -1.55 14.95
C VAL A 210 -24.24 -2.54 14.78
N ASP A 211 -24.60 -2.87 13.53
CA ASP A 211 -25.63 -3.85 13.20
C ASP A 211 -25.16 -5.32 13.33
N GLY A 212 -23.91 -5.53 13.77
CA GLY A 212 -23.30 -6.85 13.91
C GLY A 212 -22.73 -7.41 12.61
N SER A 213 -22.90 -6.76 11.47
CA SER A 213 -22.31 -7.20 10.21
C SER A 213 -20.77 -7.02 10.21
N PRO A 214 -20.00 -7.88 9.51
CA PRO A 214 -18.57 -7.68 9.36
C PRO A 214 -18.29 -6.37 8.63
N ALA A 215 -17.35 -5.58 9.15
CA ALA A 215 -16.90 -4.36 8.48
C ALA A 215 -16.22 -4.67 7.15
N SER A 216 -16.53 -3.89 6.12
CA SER A 216 -15.72 -3.85 4.90
C SER A 216 -14.44 -3.08 5.14
N SER A 217 -13.40 -3.39 4.35
CA SER A 217 -12.13 -2.67 4.42
C SER A 217 -11.49 -2.48 3.04
N ALA A 218 -10.65 -1.47 2.96
CA ALA A 218 -9.77 -1.21 1.83
C ALA A 218 -8.43 -0.66 2.35
N CYS A 219 -7.37 -0.75 1.55
CA CYS A 219 -6.15 -0.01 1.81
C CYS A 219 -5.61 0.67 0.55
N VAL A 220 -4.94 1.80 0.79
CA VAL A 220 -4.14 2.53 -0.20
C VAL A 220 -2.71 2.47 0.26
N ALA A 221 -1.85 1.78 -0.50
CA ALA A 221 -0.46 1.58 -0.15
C ALA A 221 0.44 2.36 -1.11
N PHE A 222 1.42 3.07 -0.54
CA PHE A 222 2.41 3.88 -1.25
C PHE A 222 3.79 3.28 -1.05
N GLY A 223 4.43 2.83 -2.13
CA GLY A 223 5.83 2.39 -2.10
C GLY A 223 6.76 3.59 -2.26
N LEU A 224 7.33 4.08 -1.16
CA LEU A 224 8.02 5.39 -1.15
C LEU A 224 9.25 5.41 -2.04
N GLU A 225 10.03 4.34 -2.08
CA GLU A 225 11.19 4.21 -2.96
C GLU A 225 10.78 4.16 -4.45
N ARG A 226 9.62 3.57 -4.77
CA ARG A 226 9.08 3.54 -6.13
C ARG A 226 8.64 4.93 -6.61
N TRP A 227 8.01 5.71 -5.72
CA TRP A 227 7.70 7.11 -5.99
C TRP A 227 8.97 7.93 -6.24
N SER A 228 10.00 7.73 -5.41
CA SER A 228 11.31 8.38 -5.57
C SER A 228 11.96 8.01 -6.90
N LEU A 229 11.97 6.71 -7.23
CA LEU A 229 12.53 6.22 -8.48
C LEU A 229 11.84 6.83 -9.70
N ALA A 230 10.49 6.81 -9.74
CA ALA A 230 9.75 7.40 -10.86
C ALA A 230 10.01 8.91 -10.99
N ALA A 231 10.05 9.63 -9.87
CA ALA A 231 10.36 11.06 -9.86
C ALA A 231 11.77 11.34 -10.40
N ILE A 232 12.78 10.57 -9.99
CA ILE A 232 14.16 10.70 -10.48
C ILE A 232 14.26 10.40 -11.98
N ARG A 233 13.50 9.43 -12.48
CA ARG A 233 13.54 9.01 -13.88
C ARG A 233 12.79 9.95 -14.82
N GLN A 234 11.70 10.57 -14.36
CA GLN A 234 10.83 11.38 -15.21
C GLN A 234 11.01 12.89 -15.04
N LEU A 235 11.45 13.37 -13.86
CA LEU A 235 11.49 14.80 -13.56
C LEU A 235 12.90 15.36 -13.64
N VAL A 236 13.04 16.55 -14.23
CA VAL A 236 14.33 17.27 -14.31
C VAL A 236 14.78 17.73 -12.92
N ALA A 237 13.85 18.15 -12.08
CA ALA A 237 14.09 18.65 -10.73
C ALA A 237 13.00 18.14 -9.77
N PRO A 238 13.10 16.88 -9.28
CA PRO A 238 12.06 16.28 -8.44
C PRO A 238 11.75 17.08 -7.17
N ASP A 239 12.76 17.62 -6.52
CA ASP A 239 12.58 18.45 -5.31
C ASP A 239 11.75 19.72 -5.58
N LEU A 240 12.03 20.42 -6.67
CA LEU A 240 11.30 21.63 -7.04
C LEU A 240 9.84 21.32 -7.41
N ALA A 241 9.59 20.20 -8.09
CA ALA A 241 8.24 19.75 -8.43
C ALA A 241 7.38 19.51 -7.18
N LEU A 242 7.97 18.98 -6.11
CA LEU A 242 7.28 18.76 -4.83
C LEU A 242 7.10 20.07 -4.05
N ASP A 243 8.02 21.04 -4.14
CA ASP A 243 7.90 22.34 -3.46
C ASP A 243 6.74 23.19 -4.01
N THR A 244 6.48 23.12 -5.30
CA THR A 244 5.39 23.88 -5.93
C THR A 244 4.00 23.48 -5.41
N LEU A 245 3.85 22.26 -4.86
CA LEU A 245 2.59 21.79 -4.29
C LEU A 245 2.34 22.30 -2.86
N VAL A 246 3.40 22.62 -2.12
CA VAL A 246 3.30 23.13 -0.74
C VAL A 246 2.83 24.59 -0.71
N VAL A 247 3.10 25.34 -1.78
CA VAL A 247 2.81 26.79 -1.86
C VAL A 247 1.35 27.08 -2.29
N GLN A 248 0.61 26.08 -2.80
CA GLN A 248 -0.78 26.24 -3.28
C GLN A 248 -1.85 25.80 -2.25
N ARG A 249 -1.64 26.14 -0.97
CA ARG A 249 -2.65 25.96 0.09
C ARG A 249 -3.54 27.20 0.23
#